data_c3a26a8b343faea2908cdac4284c1c2c
#
_entry.id   c3a26a8b343faea2908cdac4284c1c2c
#
_cell.length_a   1.000
_cell.length_b   1.000
_cell.length_c   1.000
_cell.angle_alpha   90.00
_cell.angle_beta   90.00
_cell.angle_gamma   90.00
#
_symmetry.space_group_name_H-M   'P 1'
#
loop_
_entity.id
_entity.type
_entity.pdbx_description
1 polymer ?
#
loop_
_entity_poly.entity_id
_entity_poly.type
_entity_poly.pdbx_seq_one_letter_code
_entity_poly.pdbx_strand_id
1 'polypeptide(L)'
;MRGCRGAWLRPSWTQEECQREIGLLRIAEAGSWPRSSIGGRVVATTHGAAASAAGYQYQTWWGLLEMLRKGLDHPDASLTLETHDDVAWDENGTPTELLQTKHHQGSATTLSDSGDDIWRTLLIWMETASPGDPDGPLLYLVSTDAAPADSAAHVLRPDSRDEAAALARLTAAASSSTSAGTEKARARFLALSAADQGIFLSRIFVLDSAPHLEDVDAEARRALGWALPKDHEDLFMHMLWGWWDEQAIGILRHRRGGITVPEVYQKVNDLRDQFTLDRLPTLVEMRDADPAELFAAYNGYLFVAQLEWINWPRVNLQKAVIDYFRAYTQTARWVSEDLIGLDELQRFEDELADEWEREFEFMCIDLGENASDEDKQKAGSKLLRQLLDATSVRVRARYDEAFFGRGKRHEIADTGRMGWHADFEARLKGLLLPA
;
A
#
# COMPACT_ATOMS: atom_id res chain seq x y z
N MET A 1 20.52 -48.76 -23.72
CA MET A 1 19.69 -48.15 -22.70
C MET A 1 20.34 -48.30 -21.35
N ARG A 2 21.31 -47.55 -21.00
CA ARG A 2 21.88 -47.38 -19.65
C ARG A 2 22.70 -46.09 -19.66
N GLY A 3 22.29 -45.16 -18.81
CA GLY A 3 23.22 -44.26 -18.11
C GLY A 3 23.48 -42.93 -18.76
N CYS A 4 22.77 -41.91 -18.31
CA CYS A 4 23.36 -40.60 -18.02
C CYS A 4 22.66 -40.01 -16.79
N ARG A 5 22.91 -40.62 -15.64
CA ARG A 5 22.74 -39.93 -14.33
C ARG A 5 24.14 -39.42 -13.99
N GLY A 6 24.43 -38.22 -14.31
CA GLY A 6 25.67 -37.53 -14.00
C GLY A 6 25.39 -36.09 -13.58
N ALA A 7 25.22 -35.96 -12.30
CA ALA A 7 25.62 -34.86 -11.42
C ALA A 7 25.94 -33.52 -12.07
N TRP A 8 24.95 -32.62 -12.14
CA TRP A 8 25.15 -31.18 -12.15
C TRP A 8 24.22 -30.56 -11.10
N LEU A 9 24.56 -30.83 -9.85
CA LEU A 9 24.01 -30.09 -8.72
C LEU A 9 24.87 -28.85 -8.53
N ARG A 10 24.40 -27.67 -8.96
CA ARG A 10 24.67 -26.45 -8.18
C ARG A 10 23.84 -26.59 -6.92
N PRO A 11 24.41 -26.31 -5.73
CA PRO A 11 23.66 -26.42 -4.50
C PRO A 11 22.51 -25.43 -4.54
N SER A 12 21.33 -25.89 -4.10
CA SER A 12 20.22 -25.03 -3.68
C SER A 12 20.75 -23.81 -2.94
N TRP A 13 20.23 -22.63 -3.27
CA TRP A 13 20.54 -21.37 -2.64
C TRP A 13 20.51 -21.55 -1.12
N THR A 14 21.59 -21.16 -0.45
CA THR A 14 21.62 -21.10 1.00
C THR A 14 20.89 -19.85 1.45
N GLN A 15 20.34 -19.86 2.66
CA GLN A 15 19.69 -18.70 3.27
C GLN A 15 20.60 -17.44 3.26
N GLU A 16 21.95 -17.64 3.33
CA GLU A 16 22.94 -16.56 3.22
C GLU A 16 23.06 -15.98 1.80
N GLU A 17 22.89 -16.79 0.76
CA GLU A 17 22.94 -16.33 -0.62
C GLU A 17 21.66 -15.54 -0.97
N CYS A 18 20.49 -16.00 -0.54
CA CYS A 18 19.25 -15.24 -0.59
C CYS A 18 19.37 -13.89 0.15
N GLN A 19 19.94 -13.88 1.35
CA GLN A 19 20.12 -12.64 2.12
C GLN A 19 21.17 -11.69 1.51
N ARG A 20 22.18 -12.22 0.84
CA ARG A 20 23.20 -11.41 0.16
C ARG A 20 22.63 -10.72 -1.08
N GLU A 21 21.83 -11.41 -1.86
CA GLU A 21 21.11 -10.84 -3.03
C GLU A 21 20.00 -9.88 -2.62
N ILE A 22 19.28 -10.15 -1.54
CA ILE A 22 18.33 -9.20 -0.91
C ILE A 22 19.08 -7.94 -0.45
N GLY A 23 20.29 -8.07 0.05
CA GLY A 23 21.18 -6.95 0.36
C GLY A 23 21.50 -6.09 -0.88
N LEU A 24 21.72 -6.71 -2.03
CA LEU A 24 21.96 -6.03 -3.31
C LEU A 24 20.67 -5.39 -3.86
N LEU A 25 19.51 -6.02 -3.67
CA LEU A 25 18.21 -5.43 -4.01
C LEU A 25 17.88 -4.22 -3.13
N ARG A 26 18.18 -4.24 -1.84
CA ARG A 26 18.08 -3.05 -0.96
C ARG A 26 19.00 -1.91 -1.39
N ILE A 27 20.15 -2.21 -2.00
CA ILE A 27 21.06 -1.21 -2.58
C ILE A 27 20.48 -0.68 -3.91
N ALA A 28 19.78 -1.49 -4.68
CA ALA A 28 19.10 -1.08 -5.91
C ALA A 28 17.80 -0.28 -5.62
N GLU A 29 17.04 -0.64 -4.58
CA GLU A 29 15.90 0.16 -4.09
C GLU A 29 16.35 1.47 -3.40
N ALA A 30 17.52 1.50 -2.81
CA ALA A 30 18.21 2.71 -2.36
C ALA A 30 18.87 3.48 -3.52
N GLY A 31 18.39 3.25 -4.75
CA GLY A 31 18.85 3.85 -5.98
C GLY A 31 19.11 5.33 -5.83
N SER A 32 20.38 5.64 -5.80
CA SER A 32 21.03 6.92 -5.69
C SER A 32 20.33 8.01 -6.50
N TRP A 33 19.60 8.86 -5.81
CA TRP A 33 19.47 10.23 -6.27
C TRP A 33 20.87 10.85 -6.29
N PRO A 34 21.31 11.46 -7.40
CA PRO A 34 22.61 12.10 -7.45
C PRO A 34 22.66 13.18 -6.37
N ARG A 35 23.52 13.00 -5.37
CA ARG A 35 23.89 14.06 -4.45
C ARG A 35 24.66 15.11 -5.25
N SER A 36 23.96 16.11 -5.77
CA SER A 36 24.61 17.31 -6.23
C SER A 36 25.22 18.00 -5.01
N SER A 37 26.55 17.99 -4.96
CA SER A 37 27.35 18.78 -4.03
C SER A 37 27.21 20.25 -4.41
N ILE A 38 26.13 20.91 -3.94
CA ILE A 38 26.04 22.36 -3.91
C ILE A 38 26.30 22.74 -2.45
N GLY A 39 27.52 23.17 -2.16
CA GLY A 39 27.87 23.86 -0.92
C GLY A 39 27.17 25.21 -0.86
N GLY A 40 25.90 25.22 -0.50
CA GLY A 40 25.12 26.39 -0.17
C GLY A 40 24.64 26.25 1.27
N ARG A 41 24.97 27.27 2.07
CA ARG A 41 24.52 27.43 3.46
C ARG A 41 22.97 27.38 3.46
N VAL A 42 22.40 26.24 3.84
CA VAL A 42 20.94 26.07 3.97
C VAL A 42 20.49 26.92 5.14
N VAL A 43 19.85 28.04 4.84
CA VAL A 43 19.08 28.81 5.83
C VAL A 43 17.81 28.01 6.08
N ALA A 44 17.66 27.50 7.29
CA ALA A 44 16.48 26.75 7.70
C ALA A 44 15.24 27.67 7.77
N THR A 45 14.44 27.64 6.70
CA THR A 45 13.08 28.22 6.66
C THR A 45 12.02 27.11 6.48
N THR A 46 12.16 25.98 7.18
CA THR A 46 11.44 24.75 6.83
C THR A 46 10.41 24.29 7.88
N HIS A 47 10.14 25.04 8.94
CA HIS A 47 9.13 24.62 9.91
C HIS A 47 7.70 24.59 9.35
N GLY A 48 7.35 25.44 8.38
CA GLY A 48 6.01 25.50 7.81
C GLY A 48 5.65 24.30 6.89
N ALA A 49 6.56 23.90 6.00
CA ALA A 49 6.27 22.85 5.01
C ALA A 49 6.17 21.46 5.64
N ALA A 50 7.08 21.14 6.58
CA ALA A 50 7.06 19.84 7.28
C ALA A 50 5.81 19.71 8.17
N ALA A 51 5.43 20.76 8.91
CA ALA A 51 4.23 20.76 9.74
C ALA A 51 2.95 20.61 8.89
N SER A 52 2.88 21.29 7.72
CA SER A 52 1.75 21.14 6.80
C SER A 52 1.67 19.73 6.21
N ALA A 53 2.80 19.14 5.82
CA ALA A 53 2.84 17.76 5.32
C ALA A 53 2.39 16.77 6.38
N ALA A 54 2.86 16.90 7.63
CA ALA A 54 2.42 16.07 8.74
C ALA A 54 0.93 16.26 9.06
N GLY A 55 0.39 17.48 8.95
CA GLY A 55 -1.03 17.76 9.11
C GLY A 55 -1.88 17.04 8.06
N TYR A 56 -1.50 17.10 6.77
CA TYR A 56 -2.20 16.36 5.73
C TYR A 56 -2.11 14.84 5.89
N GLN A 57 -0.94 14.33 6.28
CA GLN A 57 -0.79 12.91 6.55
C GLN A 57 -1.66 12.46 7.73
N TYR A 58 -1.68 13.27 8.80
CA TYR A 58 -2.53 13.02 9.97
C TYR A 58 -4.02 12.96 9.59
N GLN A 59 -4.50 13.93 8.84
CA GLN A 59 -5.87 14.01 8.35
C GLN A 59 -6.26 12.77 7.54
N THR A 60 -5.43 12.36 6.57
CA THR A 60 -5.71 11.19 5.76
C THR A 60 -5.70 9.90 6.57
N TRP A 61 -4.75 9.73 7.47
CA TRP A 61 -4.65 8.55 8.32
C TRP A 61 -5.75 8.50 9.39
N TRP A 62 -6.13 9.67 9.93
CA TRP A 62 -7.30 9.77 10.79
C TRP A 62 -8.56 9.28 10.08
N GLY A 63 -8.71 9.58 8.80
CA GLY A 63 -9.84 9.10 8.00
C GLY A 63 -9.98 7.58 8.00
N LEU A 64 -8.87 6.82 7.82
CA LEU A 64 -8.91 5.36 7.93
C LEU A 64 -9.26 4.92 9.37
N LEU A 65 -8.61 5.52 10.37
CA LEU A 65 -8.88 5.17 11.77
C LEU A 65 -10.35 5.41 12.13
N GLU A 66 -10.93 6.51 11.67
CA GLU A 66 -12.34 6.82 11.85
C GLU A 66 -13.25 5.76 11.21
N MET A 67 -12.96 5.36 9.97
CA MET A 67 -13.67 4.28 9.27
C MET A 67 -13.58 2.95 10.03
N LEU A 68 -12.41 2.60 10.55
CA LEU A 68 -12.22 1.36 11.31
C LEU A 68 -12.91 1.36 12.67
N ARG A 69 -13.04 2.53 13.31
CA ARG A 69 -13.67 2.67 14.63
C ARG A 69 -15.18 2.80 14.57
N LYS A 70 -15.68 3.60 13.64
CA LYS A 70 -17.09 3.99 13.57
C LYS A 70 -17.83 3.46 12.33
N GLY A 71 -17.15 2.81 11.39
CA GLY A 71 -17.75 2.39 10.14
C GLY A 71 -18.98 1.49 10.32
N LEU A 72 -19.01 0.66 11.37
CA LEU A 72 -20.16 -0.19 11.66
C LEU A 72 -21.41 0.60 12.11
N ASP A 73 -21.22 1.80 12.67
CA ASP A 73 -22.29 2.70 13.07
C ASP A 73 -22.85 3.48 11.87
N HIS A 74 -22.08 3.53 10.75
CA HIS A 74 -22.41 4.25 9.52
C HIS A 74 -22.33 3.35 8.28
N PRO A 75 -23.05 2.21 8.21
CA PRO A 75 -22.85 1.18 7.18
C PRO A 75 -23.12 1.64 5.74
N ASP A 76 -23.97 2.64 5.57
CA ASP A 76 -24.38 3.18 4.27
C ASP A 76 -23.68 4.51 3.91
N ALA A 77 -22.84 5.02 4.82
CA ALA A 77 -22.13 6.27 4.61
C ALA A 77 -20.83 6.10 3.82
N SER A 78 -20.36 7.19 3.29
CA SER A 78 -19.01 7.34 2.73
C SER A 78 -18.22 8.38 3.53
N LEU A 79 -16.89 8.18 3.58
CA LEU A 79 -16.00 9.16 4.14
C LEU A 79 -15.36 9.97 3.01
N THR A 80 -15.37 11.29 3.14
CA THR A 80 -14.77 12.23 2.20
C THR A 80 -13.60 12.97 2.87
N LEU A 81 -12.65 13.45 2.05
CA LEU A 81 -11.50 14.23 2.50
C LEU A 81 -11.49 15.56 1.74
N GLU A 82 -11.27 16.69 2.43
CA GLU A 82 -11.19 18.04 1.85
C GLU A 82 -12.39 18.39 0.93
N THR A 83 -13.55 17.78 1.15
CA THR A 83 -14.76 18.05 0.36
C THR A 83 -15.71 18.97 1.12
N HIS A 84 -16.03 18.63 2.34
CA HIS A 84 -16.90 19.37 3.24
C HIS A 84 -16.14 19.94 4.44
N ASP A 85 -15.13 19.20 4.90
CA ASP A 85 -14.17 19.57 5.94
C ASP A 85 -12.90 18.71 5.74
N ASP A 86 -11.94 18.74 6.66
CA ASP A 86 -10.73 17.89 6.61
C ASP A 86 -11.12 16.41 6.39
N VAL A 87 -12.06 15.91 7.20
CA VAL A 87 -12.69 14.59 7.08
C VAL A 87 -14.20 14.78 7.28
N ALA A 88 -15.03 14.12 6.49
CA ALA A 88 -16.46 14.18 6.69
C ALA A 88 -17.13 12.83 6.40
N TRP A 89 -18.13 12.48 7.21
CA TRP A 89 -19.10 11.45 6.90
C TRP A 89 -20.21 12.03 6.02
N ASP A 90 -20.50 11.35 4.95
CA ASP A 90 -21.48 11.75 3.95
C ASP A 90 -22.49 10.64 3.69
N GLU A 91 -23.76 10.97 3.73
CA GLU A 91 -24.85 10.09 3.34
C GLU A 91 -25.57 10.65 2.12
N ASN A 92 -25.38 10.00 0.99
CA ASN A 92 -26.00 10.38 -0.29
C ASN A 92 -25.75 11.84 -0.74
N GLY A 93 -24.56 12.35 -0.51
CA GLY A 93 -24.16 13.71 -0.88
C GLY A 93 -24.51 14.77 0.18
N THR A 94 -24.94 14.35 1.38
CA THR A 94 -25.24 15.22 2.51
C THR A 94 -24.29 14.89 3.67
N PRO A 95 -23.45 15.83 4.12
CA PRO A 95 -22.57 15.59 5.24
C PRO A 95 -23.38 15.44 6.55
N THR A 96 -23.13 14.36 7.29
CA THR A 96 -23.74 14.07 8.59
C THR A 96 -22.81 14.43 9.75
N GLU A 97 -21.51 14.28 9.55
CA GLU A 97 -20.47 14.66 10.51
C GLU A 97 -19.32 15.37 9.78
N LEU A 98 -18.86 16.48 10.35
CA LEU A 98 -17.68 17.23 9.89
C LEU A 98 -16.59 17.16 10.95
N LEU A 99 -15.39 16.73 10.57
CA LEU A 99 -14.26 16.58 11.48
C LEU A 99 -13.13 17.50 11.02
N GLN A 100 -12.78 18.47 11.85
CA GLN A 100 -11.63 19.33 11.68
C GLN A 100 -10.48 18.78 12.53
N THR A 101 -9.38 18.45 11.91
CA THR A 101 -8.21 17.87 12.59
C THR A 101 -7.15 18.94 12.90
N LYS A 102 -6.52 18.85 14.08
CA LYS A 102 -5.40 19.71 14.50
C LYS A 102 -4.29 18.84 15.06
N HIS A 103 -3.21 18.71 14.30
CA HIS A 103 -2.02 17.97 14.70
C HIS A 103 -0.89 18.92 15.11
N HIS A 104 -0.48 18.86 16.37
CA HIS A 104 0.59 19.67 16.93
C HIS A 104 1.78 18.81 17.36
N GLN A 105 3.00 19.28 17.05
CA GLN A 105 4.27 18.62 17.45
C GLN A 105 4.87 19.22 18.75
N GLY A 106 4.10 19.95 19.53
CA GLY A 106 4.58 20.59 20.76
C GLY A 106 3.45 21.02 21.67
N SER A 107 3.74 21.37 22.91
CA SER A 107 2.75 21.81 23.89
C SER A 107 2.29 23.26 23.64
N ALA A 108 1.35 23.45 22.73
CA ALA A 108 0.67 24.73 22.57
C ALA A 108 -0.72 24.63 23.24
N THR A 109 -1.12 25.68 23.98
CA THR A 109 -2.47 25.77 24.57
C THR A 109 -3.47 26.29 23.56
N THR A 110 -3.54 25.66 22.39
CA THR A 110 -4.33 26.12 21.25
C THR A 110 -5.83 25.95 21.43
N LEU A 111 -6.24 25.06 22.36
CA LEU A 111 -7.64 24.81 22.74
C LEU A 111 -8.11 25.63 23.94
N SER A 112 -7.38 26.66 24.35
CA SER A 112 -7.87 27.63 25.33
C SER A 112 -8.99 28.51 24.73
N ASP A 113 -9.79 29.16 25.58
CA ASP A 113 -10.92 30.01 25.13
C ASP A 113 -10.51 31.19 24.21
N SER A 114 -9.25 31.60 24.25
CA SER A 114 -8.64 32.59 23.35
C SER A 114 -7.73 31.97 22.27
N GLY A 115 -7.63 30.63 22.22
CA GLY A 115 -6.74 29.90 21.32
C GLY A 115 -7.10 30.06 19.85
N ASP A 116 -6.09 30.10 19.00
CA ASP A 116 -6.28 30.30 17.56
C ASP A 116 -7.03 29.14 16.90
N ASP A 117 -6.77 27.89 17.30
CA ASP A 117 -7.36 26.73 16.63
C ASP A 117 -8.87 26.61 16.86
N ILE A 118 -9.33 26.83 18.08
CA ILE A 118 -10.77 26.78 18.37
C ILE A 118 -11.49 27.88 17.57
N TRP A 119 -10.97 29.11 17.53
CA TRP A 119 -11.62 30.21 16.81
C TRP A 119 -11.56 30.05 15.29
N ARG A 120 -10.46 29.54 14.74
CA ARG A 120 -10.37 29.23 13.30
C ARG A 120 -11.36 28.15 12.89
N THR A 121 -11.46 27.10 13.69
CA THR A 121 -12.41 26.00 13.45
C THR A 121 -13.86 26.50 13.54
N LEU A 122 -14.19 27.24 14.61
CA LEU A 122 -15.52 27.84 14.72
C LEU A 122 -15.88 28.77 13.53
N LEU A 123 -14.90 29.55 13.03
CA LEU A 123 -15.13 30.41 11.86
C LEU A 123 -15.48 29.58 10.62
N ILE A 124 -14.71 28.54 10.34
CA ILE A 124 -14.98 27.62 9.21
C ILE A 124 -16.39 27.08 9.31
N TRP A 125 -16.77 26.50 10.43
CA TRP A 125 -18.09 25.93 10.63
C TRP A 125 -19.23 26.97 10.60
N MET A 126 -19.01 28.18 11.10
CA MET A 126 -20.00 29.27 10.96
C MET A 126 -20.17 29.73 9.52
N GLU A 127 -19.18 29.48 8.64
CA GLU A 127 -19.26 29.80 7.21
C GLU A 127 -19.83 28.65 6.37
N THR A 128 -19.65 27.38 6.79
CA THR A 128 -19.95 26.19 5.99
C THR A 128 -21.14 25.38 6.50
N ALA A 129 -21.43 25.37 7.80
CA ALA A 129 -22.34 24.42 8.44
C ALA A 129 -23.65 25.03 8.98
N SER A 130 -24.07 26.20 8.52
CA SER A 130 -25.35 26.87 8.90
C SER A 130 -25.61 26.82 10.42
N PRO A 131 -25.07 27.74 11.23
CA PRO A 131 -25.11 27.66 12.70
C PRO A 131 -26.51 27.52 13.32
N GLY A 132 -27.53 28.14 12.71
CA GLY A 132 -28.90 28.11 13.21
C GLY A 132 -29.73 26.89 12.75
N ASP A 133 -29.14 25.93 12.03
CA ASP A 133 -29.83 24.74 11.58
C ASP A 133 -29.73 23.62 12.63
N PRO A 134 -30.83 23.21 13.30
CA PRO A 134 -30.79 22.16 14.31
C PRO A 134 -30.54 20.76 13.70
N ASP A 135 -30.87 20.57 12.43
CA ASP A 135 -30.71 19.30 11.70
C ASP A 135 -29.40 19.26 10.88
N GLY A 136 -28.54 20.27 11.05
CA GLY A 136 -27.24 20.32 10.38
C GLY A 136 -26.26 19.28 10.93
N PRO A 137 -25.09 19.07 10.25
CA PRO A 137 -24.12 18.03 10.61
C PRO A 137 -23.57 18.22 12.02
N LEU A 138 -23.17 17.12 12.68
CA LEU A 138 -22.37 17.16 13.89
C LEU A 138 -20.95 17.65 13.56
N LEU A 139 -20.33 18.38 14.47
CA LEU A 139 -19.10 19.10 14.25
C LEU A 139 -18.04 18.63 15.28
N TYR A 140 -16.99 17.94 14.80
CA TYR A 140 -15.97 17.36 15.66
C TYR A 140 -14.64 18.09 15.47
N LEU A 141 -14.15 18.73 16.54
CA LEU A 141 -12.77 19.20 16.60
C LEU A 141 -11.88 18.09 17.18
N VAL A 142 -11.06 17.51 16.34
CA VAL A 142 -10.10 16.47 16.71
C VAL A 142 -8.73 17.13 16.90
N SER A 143 -8.14 17.02 18.09
CA SER A 143 -6.85 17.64 18.39
C SER A 143 -5.95 16.70 19.19
N THR A 144 -4.66 16.67 18.84
CA THR A 144 -3.63 15.97 19.63
C THR A 144 -3.31 16.70 20.95
N ASP A 145 -3.62 18.00 21.06
CA ASP A 145 -3.47 18.77 22.29
C ASP A 145 -4.61 18.45 23.28
N ALA A 146 -4.31 18.53 24.57
CA ALA A 146 -5.31 18.44 25.62
C ALA A 146 -6.00 19.78 25.84
N ALA A 147 -7.34 19.79 25.94
CA ALA A 147 -8.09 20.97 26.28
C ALA A 147 -7.85 21.36 27.75
N PRO A 148 -7.51 22.63 28.04
CA PRO A 148 -7.38 23.10 29.43
C PRO A 148 -8.66 22.85 30.22
N ALA A 149 -8.52 22.39 31.48
CA ALA A 149 -9.67 22.03 32.33
C ALA A 149 -10.73 23.14 32.48
N ASP A 150 -10.30 24.40 32.38
CA ASP A 150 -11.16 25.58 32.43
C ASP A 150 -11.47 26.19 31.08
N SER A 151 -11.56 25.40 30.00
CA SER A 151 -11.85 25.89 28.64
C SER A 151 -13.21 25.45 28.14
N ALA A 152 -13.74 26.18 27.13
CA ALA A 152 -14.93 25.79 26.41
C ALA A 152 -14.73 24.43 25.69
N ALA A 153 -13.52 24.20 25.15
CA ALA A 153 -13.16 22.95 24.52
C ALA A 153 -13.30 21.75 25.49
N HIS A 154 -12.90 21.92 26.76
CA HIS A 154 -13.02 20.87 27.77
C HIS A 154 -14.48 20.49 28.06
N VAL A 155 -15.35 21.48 28.22
CA VAL A 155 -16.79 21.23 28.52
C VAL A 155 -17.61 20.89 27.26
N LEU A 156 -16.99 20.86 26.06
CA LEU A 156 -17.60 20.33 24.84
C LEU A 156 -17.18 18.89 24.53
N ARG A 157 -16.45 18.23 25.41
CA ARG A 157 -16.17 16.80 25.29
C ARG A 157 -17.46 15.97 25.41
N PRO A 158 -17.55 14.81 24.76
CA PRO A 158 -18.72 13.94 24.87
C PRO A 158 -19.09 13.53 26.30
N ASP A 159 -18.07 13.26 27.14
CA ASP A 159 -18.19 12.73 28.50
C ASP A 159 -18.41 13.78 29.58
N SER A 160 -18.10 15.04 29.33
CA SER A 160 -18.19 16.16 30.30
C SER A 160 -18.95 17.36 29.76
N ARG A 161 -19.96 17.10 28.93
CA ARG A 161 -20.63 18.09 28.11
C ARG A 161 -21.48 19.08 28.93
N ASP A 162 -21.15 20.38 28.81
CA ASP A 162 -21.93 21.51 29.33
C ASP A 162 -21.93 22.68 28.32
N GLU A 163 -22.96 22.71 27.48
CA GLU A 163 -23.12 23.70 26.42
C GLU A 163 -23.31 25.14 26.96
N ALA A 164 -23.98 25.24 28.10
CA ALA A 164 -24.21 26.56 28.72
C ALA A 164 -22.90 27.15 29.25
N ALA A 165 -22.06 26.33 29.87
CA ALA A 165 -20.71 26.75 30.29
C ALA A 165 -19.84 27.10 29.09
N ALA A 166 -19.89 26.30 28.02
CA ALA A 166 -19.15 26.58 26.79
C ALA A 166 -19.58 27.94 26.16
N LEU A 167 -20.89 28.20 26.07
CA LEU A 167 -21.43 29.45 25.56
C LEU A 167 -20.96 30.65 26.36
N ALA A 168 -21.04 30.56 27.69
CA ALA A 168 -20.60 31.64 28.58
C ALA A 168 -19.10 31.95 28.41
N ARG A 169 -18.25 30.90 28.35
CA ARG A 169 -16.79 31.05 28.19
C ARG A 169 -16.43 31.64 26.81
N LEU A 170 -16.98 31.11 25.72
CA LEU A 170 -16.73 31.63 24.38
C LEU A 170 -17.23 33.08 24.20
N THR A 171 -18.38 33.42 24.78
CA THR A 171 -18.91 34.80 24.75
C THR A 171 -17.98 35.75 25.53
N ALA A 172 -17.52 35.34 26.69
CA ALA A 172 -16.56 36.14 27.48
C ALA A 172 -15.22 36.33 26.73
N ALA A 173 -14.67 35.26 26.16
CA ALA A 173 -13.44 35.32 25.40
C ALA A 173 -13.60 36.15 24.11
N ALA A 174 -14.72 36.02 23.41
CA ALA A 174 -15.02 36.81 22.21
C ALA A 174 -15.08 38.29 22.48
N SER A 175 -15.59 38.68 23.65
CA SER A 175 -15.75 40.07 24.05
C SER A 175 -14.47 40.71 24.61
N SER A 176 -13.58 39.93 25.25
CA SER A 176 -12.40 40.41 25.95
C SER A 176 -11.09 40.25 25.20
N SER A 177 -10.97 39.29 24.30
CA SER A 177 -9.72 39.01 23.59
C SER A 177 -9.36 40.11 22.59
N THR A 178 -8.08 40.46 22.55
CA THR A 178 -7.51 41.45 21.62
C THR A 178 -6.72 40.84 20.48
N SER A 179 -6.73 39.48 20.36
CA SER A 179 -6.01 38.79 19.28
C SER A 179 -6.56 39.19 17.90
N ALA A 180 -5.70 39.79 17.06
CA ALA A 180 -6.07 40.12 15.68
C ALA A 180 -6.32 38.88 14.82
N GLY A 181 -5.66 37.75 15.11
CA GLY A 181 -5.81 36.49 14.35
C GLY A 181 -7.18 35.82 14.49
N THR A 182 -7.90 36.11 15.59
CA THR A 182 -9.22 35.53 15.89
C THR A 182 -10.36 36.56 15.82
N GLU A 183 -10.08 37.83 15.51
CA GLU A 183 -11.06 38.91 15.52
C GLU A 183 -12.29 38.61 14.64
N LYS A 184 -12.08 38.19 13.38
CA LYS A 184 -13.16 37.83 12.45
C LYS A 184 -14.06 36.73 13.01
N ALA A 185 -13.47 35.69 13.57
CA ALA A 185 -14.21 34.57 14.16
C ALA A 185 -15.07 35.01 15.34
N ARG A 186 -14.46 35.76 16.27
CA ARG A 186 -15.14 36.29 17.46
C ARG A 186 -16.29 37.24 17.10
N ALA A 187 -16.05 38.15 16.20
CA ALA A 187 -17.10 39.10 15.71
C ALA A 187 -18.26 38.30 15.05
N ARG A 188 -17.95 37.26 14.23
CA ARG A 188 -18.97 36.43 13.61
C ARG A 188 -19.79 35.67 14.66
N PHE A 189 -19.16 35.11 15.68
CA PHE A 189 -19.83 34.40 16.77
C PHE A 189 -20.76 35.32 17.56
N LEU A 190 -20.29 36.52 17.93
CA LEU A 190 -21.12 37.52 18.63
C LEU A 190 -22.28 38.07 17.79
N ALA A 191 -22.19 37.98 16.48
CA ALA A 191 -23.26 38.41 15.57
C ALA A 191 -24.37 37.37 15.41
N LEU A 192 -24.17 36.13 15.86
CA LEU A 192 -25.24 35.12 15.89
C LEU A 192 -26.29 35.50 16.96
N SER A 193 -27.54 35.12 16.71
CA SER A 193 -28.57 35.21 17.74
C SER A 193 -28.25 34.23 18.89
N ALA A 194 -28.76 34.50 20.10
CA ALA A 194 -28.58 33.60 21.24
C ALA A 194 -29.14 32.18 20.98
N ALA A 195 -30.22 32.08 20.18
CA ALA A 195 -30.77 30.81 19.75
C ALA A 195 -29.81 30.07 18.80
N ASP A 196 -29.26 30.77 17.78
CA ASP A 196 -28.31 30.18 16.83
C ASP A 196 -27.00 29.76 17.50
N GLN A 197 -26.51 30.54 18.47
CA GLN A 197 -25.33 30.17 19.28
C GLN A 197 -25.59 28.86 20.04
N GLY A 198 -26.77 28.70 20.66
CA GLY A 198 -27.17 27.48 21.36
C GLY A 198 -27.24 26.27 20.43
N ILE A 199 -27.93 26.43 19.27
CA ILE A 199 -28.04 25.38 18.25
C ILE A 199 -26.66 25.02 17.71
N PHE A 200 -25.80 26.00 17.42
CA PHE A 200 -24.46 25.76 16.93
C PHE A 200 -23.63 24.94 17.91
N LEU A 201 -23.59 25.35 19.20
CA LEU A 201 -22.82 24.65 20.22
C LEU A 201 -23.36 23.25 20.55
N SER A 202 -24.67 23.01 20.41
CA SER A 202 -25.26 21.68 20.65
C SER A 202 -24.73 20.63 19.67
N ARG A 203 -24.25 21.03 18.50
CA ARG A 203 -23.69 20.14 17.49
C ARG A 203 -22.17 19.99 17.56
N ILE A 204 -21.46 20.80 18.36
CA ILE A 204 -19.99 20.79 18.46
C ILE A 204 -19.52 19.82 19.51
N PHE A 205 -18.56 18.97 19.16
CA PHE A 205 -17.87 18.03 20.04
C PHE A 205 -16.36 18.23 19.93
N VAL A 206 -15.65 18.11 21.04
CA VAL A 206 -14.19 18.21 21.08
C VAL A 206 -13.61 16.85 21.48
N LEU A 207 -12.80 16.29 20.60
CA LEU A 207 -12.01 15.09 20.81
C LEU A 207 -10.55 15.51 20.98
N ASP A 208 -10.21 15.94 22.17
CA ASP A 208 -8.85 16.34 22.51
C ASP A 208 -8.01 15.14 22.96
N SER A 209 -6.70 15.34 23.12
CA SER A 209 -5.75 14.26 23.44
C SER A 209 -5.87 13.08 22.46
N ALA A 210 -6.22 13.37 21.20
CA ALA A 210 -6.26 12.36 20.14
C ALA A 210 -4.84 11.80 19.89
N PRO A 211 -4.72 10.55 19.41
CA PRO A 211 -3.43 9.95 19.08
C PRO A 211 -2.59 10.86 18.19
N HIS A 212 -1.29 10.98 18.47
CA HIS A 212 -0.35 11.62 17.55
C HIS A 212 -0.17 10.79 16.28
N LEU A 213 0.38 11.39 15.21
CA LEU A 213 0.56 10.72 13.93
C LEU A 213 1.28 9.36 14.06
N GLU A 214 2.30 9.30 14.91
CA GLU A 214 3.08 8.09 15.22
C GLU A 214 2.27 7.00 15.93
N ASP A 215 1.18 7.36 16.61
CA ASP A 215 0.32 6.44 17.36
C ASP A 215 -0.89 5.95 16.55
N VAL A 216 -1.21 6.60 15.43
CA VAL A 216 -2.40 6.26 14.60
C VAL A 216 -2.33 4.82 14.10
N ASP A 217 -1.15 4.34 13.68
CA ASP A 217 -0.96 2.95 13.25
C ASP A 217 -1.29 1.96 14.38
N ALA A 218 -0.81 2.24 15.61
CA ALA A 218 -1.11 1.38 16.76
C ALA A 218 -2.61 1.35 17.09
N GLU A 219 -3.31 2.46 16.92
CA GLU A 219 -4.76 2.54 17.11
C GLU A 219 -5.53 1.79 16.01
N ALA A 220 -5.08 1.90 14.75
CA ALA A 220 -5.65 1.14 13.64
C ALA A 220 -5.46 -0.38 13.84
N ARG A 221 -4.28 -0.81 14.31
CA ARG A 221 -4.03 -2.22 14.68
C ARG A 221 -4.97 -2.70 15.79
N ARG A 222 -5.26 -1.88 16.80
CA ARG A 222 -6.23 -2.23 17.86
C ARG A 222 -7.63 -2.42 17.29
N ALA A 223 -8.07 -1.53 16.40
CA ALA A 223 -9.38 -1.62 15.76
C ALA A 223 -9.48 -2.89 14.88
N LEU A 224 -8.36 -3.31 14.26
CA LEU A 224 -8.27 -4.47 13.36
C LEU A 224 -7.84 -5.76 14.05
N GLY A 225 -7.70 -5.82 15.37
CA GLY A 225 -7.10 -6.97 16.08
C GLY A 225 -7.66 -8.34 15.68
N TRP A 226 -8.93 -8.41 15.29
CA TRP A 226 -9.59 -9.62 14.80
C TRP A 226 -9.22 -10.02 13.36
N ALA A 227 -8.71 -9.07 12.55
CA ALA A 227 -8.40 -9.26 11.14
C ALA A 227 -6.90 -9.46 10.89
N LEU A 228 -6.04 -9.05 11.81
CA LEU A 228 -4.60 -9.11 11.64
C LEU A 228 -4.10 -10.56 11.57
N PRO A 229 -3.32 -10.93 10.54
CA PRO A 229 -2.72 -12.25 10.44
C PRO A 229 -1.58 -12.36 11.46
N LYS A 230 -1.62 -13.40 12.28
CA LYS A 230 -0.57 -13.67 13.26
C LYS A 230 0.80 -13.78 12.58
N ASP A 231 1.81 -13.18 13.17
CA ASP A 231 3.21 -13.17 12.72
C ASP A 231 3.47 -12.35 11.42
N HIS A 232 2.42 -11.74 10.81
CA HIS A 232 2.53 -10.92 9.58
C HIS A 232 1.74 -9.60 9.68
N GLU A 233 1.52 -9.11 10.92
CA GLU A 233 0.74 -7.91 11.19
C GLU A 233 1.34 -6.67 10.49
N ASP A 234 2.66 -6.55 10.49
CA ASP A 234 3.36 -5.41 9.89
C ASP A 234 3.16 -5.38 8.37
N LEU A 235 3.32 -6.51 7.70
CA LEU A 235 3.10 -6.60 6.26
C LEU A 235 1.66 -6.30 5.88
N PHE A 236 0.69 -6.84 6.64
CA PHE A 236 -0.72 -6.55 6.44
C PHE A 236 -1.01 -5.06 6.55
N MET A 237 -0.50 -4.41 7.60
CA MET A 237 -0.69 -2.97 7.81
C MET A 237 -0.03 -2.14 6.70
N HIS A 238 1.17 -2.48 6.26
CA HIS A 238 1.81 -1.81 5.12
C HIS A 238 0.96 -1.89 3.84
N MET A 239 0.37 -3.07 3.56
CA MET A 239 -0.52 -3.24 2.40
C MET A 239 -1.81 -2.44 2.56
N LEU A 240 -2.38 -2.37 3.76
CA LEU A 240 -3.59 -1.60 4.04
C LEU A 240 -3.34 -0.09 3.91
N TRP A 241 -2.25 0.42 4.52
CA TRP A 241 -1.87 1.83 4.43
C TRP A 241 -1.56 2.25 2.99
N GLY A 242 -0.81 1.43 2.25
CA GLY A 242 -0.51 1.72 0.83
C GLY A 242 -1.79 1.83 -0.02
N TRP A 243 -2.74 0.92 0.18
CA TRP A 243 -4.03 1.00 -0.48
C TRP A 243 -4.83 2.23 -0.05
N TRP A 244 -4.85 2.54 1.26
CA TRP A 244 -5.57 3.70 1.77
C TRP A 244 -5.01 5.01 1.22
N ASP A 245 -3.70 5.19 1.21
CA ASP A 245 -3.05 6.37 0.66
C ASP A 245 -3.41 6.57 -0.83
N GLU A 246 -3.51 5.49 -1.60
CA GLU A 246 -3.97 5.56 -2.99
C GLU A 246 -5.43 6.05 -3.09
N GLN A 247 -6.32 5.55 -2.22
CA GLN A 247 -7.70 6.01 -2.17
C GLN A 247 -7.80 7.48 -1.76
N ALA A 248 -7.08 7.88 -0.71
CA ALA A 248 -7.03 9.26 -0.24
C ALA A 248 -6.54 10.23 -1.33
N ILE A 249 -5.45 9.88 -2.03
CA ILE A 249 -4.97 10.63 -3.19
C ILE A 249 -6.04 10.70 -4.29
N GLY A 250 -6.80 9.63 -4.51
CA GLY A 250 -7.92 9.59 -5.46
C GLY A 250 -9.01 10.60 -5.11
N ILE A 251 -9.38 10.72 -3.83
CA ILE A 251 -10.37 11.68 -3.33
C ILE A 251 -9.82 13.10 -3.47
N LEU A 252 -8.62 13.38 -2.96
CA LEU A 252 -7.97 14.70 -3.01
C LEU A 252 -7.76 15.23 -4.44
N ARG A 253 -7.63 14.33 -5.42
CA ARG A 253 -7.54 14.68 -6.85
C ARG A 253 -8.89 14.70 -7.56
N HIS A 254 -10.00 14.60 -6.82
CA HIS A 254 -11.37 14.55 -7.35
C HIS A 254 -11.58 13.44 -8.41
N ARG A 255 -10.84 12.33 -8.31
CA ARG A 255 -11.02 11.14 -9.16
C ARG A 255 -12.14 10.24 -8.63
N ARG A 256 -12.47 10.40 -7.36
CA ARG A 256 -13.59 9.75 -6.65
C ARG A 256 -14.15 10.72 -5.61
N GLY A 257 -15.44 10.58 -5.30
CA GLY A 257 -16.13 11.46 -4.34
C GLY A 257 -15.84 11.15 -2.88
N GLY A 258 -15.68 9.88 -2.55
CA GLY A 258 -15.44 9.40 -1.20
C GLY A 258 -15.13 7.91 -1.21
N ILE A 259 -14.97 7.31 -0.03
CA ILE A 259 -14.78 5.88 0.17
C ILE A 259 -15.88 5.36 1.09
N THR A 260 -16.51 4.23 0.73
CA THR A 260 -17.59 3.65 1.51
C THR A 260 -17.08 2.67 2.56
N VAL A 261 -17.86 2.49 3.61
CA VAL A 261 -17.56 1.51 4.67
C VAL A 261 -17.41 0.09 4.10
N PRO A 262 -18.32 -0.40 3.23
CA PRO A 262 -18.14 -1.73 2.62
C PRO A 262 -16.81 -1.88 1.84
N GLU A 263 -16.33 -0.84 1.14
CA GLU A 263 -15.05 -0.90 0.40
C GLU A 263 -13.86 -1.13 1.35
N VAL A 264 -13.84 -0.46 2.51
CA VAL A 264 -12.77 -0.62 3.51
C VAL A 264 -12.81 -2.03 4.11
N TYR A 265 -13.99 -2.49 4.53
CA TYR A 265 -14.14 -3.82 5.11
C TYR A 265 -13.88 -4.93 4.10
N GLN A 266 -14.29 -4.76 2.84
CA GLN A 266 -13.97 -5.69 1.77
C GLN A 266 -12.44 -5.76 1.57
N LYS A 267 -11.76 -4.62 1.55
CA LYS A 267 -10.30 -4.59 1.42
C LYS A 267 -9.59 -5.28 2.59
N VAL A 268 -10.04 -5.05 3.81
CA VAL A 268 -9.52 -5.73 5.00
C VAL A 268 -9.68 -7.25 4.88
N ASN A 269 -10.86 -7.71 4.45
CA ASN A 269 -11.11 -9.13 4.25
C ASN A 269 -10.25 -9.72 3.11
N ASP A 270 -10.14 -9.01 1.98
CA ASP A 270 -9.32 -9.45 0.84
C ASP A 270 -7.84 -9.55 1.20
N LEU A 271 -7.34 -8.62 2.01
CA LEU A 271 -5.97 -8.68 2.53
C LEU A 271 -5.80 -9.87 3.47
N ARG A 272 -6.69 -10.04 4.45
CA ARG A 272 -6.62 -11.16 5.41
C ARG A 272 -6.64 -12.51 4.70
N ASP A 273 -7.47 -12.64 3.66
CA ASP A 273 -7.60 -13.88 2.88
C ASP A 273 -6.29 -14.27 2.17
N GLN A 274 -5.41 -13.30 1.87
CA GLN A 274 -4.11 -13.56 1.25
C GLN A 274 -3.10 -14.24 2.20
N PHE A 275 -3.33 -14.21 3.49
CA PHE A 275 -2.47 -14.82 4.51
C PHE A 275 -2.99 -16.20 4.99
N THR A 276 -3.95 -16.80 4.28
CA THR A 276 -4.40 -18.16 4.57
C THR A 276 -3.38 -19.20 4.10
N LEU A 277 -3.41 -20.40 4.70
CA LEU A 277 -2.43 -21.47 4.44
C LEU A 277 -2.37 -21.91 2.97
N ASP A 278 -3.45 -21.75 2.23
CA ASP A 278 -3.58 -22.14 0.83
C ASP A 278 -3.37 -20.98 -0.17
N ARG A 279 -2.97 -19.78 0.33
CA ARG A 279 -2.74 -18.58 -0.46
C ARG A 279 -1.45 -17.85 -0.03
N LEU A 280 -0.99 -16.95 -0.86
CA LEU A 280 0.15 -16.04 -0.60
C LEU A 280 -0.19 -14.64 -1.08
N PRO A 281 0.29 -13.59 -0.42
CA PRO A 281 0.10 -12.22 -0.88
C PRO A 281 0.95 -11.93 -2.11
N THR A 282 0.38 -11.22 -3.09
CA THR A 282 1.16 -10.68 -4.22
C THR A 282 1.78 -9.35 -3.79
N LEU A 283 3.11 -9.31 -3.73
CA LEU A 283 3.91 -8.19 -3.20
C LEU A 283 4.62 -7.38 -4.29
N VAL A 284 4.53 -7.83 -5.56
CA VAL A 284 5.22 -7.21 -6.71
C VAL A 284 4.20 -6.78 -7.76
N GLU A 285 4.12 -5.47 -8.03
CA GLU A 285 3.25 -4.91 -9.06
C GLU A 285 3.97 -4.67 -10.37
N MET A 286 3.20 -4.63 -11.50
CA MET A 286 3.76 -4.38 -12.85
C MET A 286 4.45 -3.02 -13.03
N ARG A 287 4.05 -2.02 -12.22
CA ARG A 287 4.57 -0.65 -12.32
C ARG A 287 5.93 -0.44 -11.64
N ASP A 288 6.45 -1.47 -10.97
CA ASP A 288 7.66 -1.35 -10.15
C ASP A 288 8.96 -1.37 -10.97
N ALA A 289 8.89 -1.53 -12.30
CA ALA A 289 10.10 -1.59 -13.14
C ALA A 289 9.87 -1.09 -14.57
N ASP A 290 10.88 -0.42 -15.16
CA ASP A 290 10.91 -0.08 -16.58
C ASP A 290 11.24 -1.33 -17.41
N PRO A 291 10.37 -1.76 -18.35
CA PRO A 291 10.63 -2.93 -19.18
C PRO A 291 11.91 -2.84 -20.01
N ALA A 292 12.33 -1.65 -20.44
CA ALA A 292 13.54 -1.46 -21.25
C ALA A 292 14.80 -1.62 -20.39
N GLU A 293 14.81 -1.08 -19.18
CA GLU A 293 15.90 -1.24 -18.22
C GLU A 293 16.05 -2.71 -17.79
N LEU A 294 14.93 -3.37 -17.47
CA LEU A 294 14.94 -4.80 -17.16
C LEU A 294 15.52 -5.63 -18.31
N PHE A 295 15.05 -5.40 -19.54
CA PHE A 295 15.58 -6.15 -20.66
C PHE A 295 17.08 -5.93 -20.88
N ALA A 296 17.56 -4.72 -20.69
CA ALA A 296 19.00 -4.42 -20.76
C ALA A 296 19.80 -5.16 -19.68
N ALA A 297 19.25 -5.30 -18.48
CA ALA A 297 19.91 -5.97 -17.36
C ALA A 297 19.94 -7.51 -17.53
N TYR A 298 18.91 -8.11 -18.11
CA TYR A 298 18.73 -9.56 -18.16
C TYR A 298 19.01 -10.20 -19.50
N ASN A 299 19.31 -9.44 -20.58
CA ASN A 299 19.53 -9.96 -21.92
C ASN A 299 20.70 -10.95 -22.06
N GLY A 300 21.64 -10.97 -21.13
CA GLY A 300 22.77 -11.90 -21.06
C GLY A 300 22.50 -13.19 -20.28
N TYR A 301 21.31 -13.36 -19.71
CA TYR A 301 20.96 -14.53 -18.94
C TYR A 301 20.72 -15.76 -19.82
N LEU A 302 20.98 -16.96 -19.27
CA LEU A 302 20.88 -18.20 -20.01
C LEU A 302 19.46 -18.46 -20.56
N PHE A 303 18.43 -18.17 -19.77
CA PHE A 303 17.05 -18.36 -20.24
C PHE A 303 16.71 -17.51 -21.47
N VAL A 304 17.30 -16.32 -21.60
CA VAL A 304 17.14 -15.46 -22.79
C VAL A 304 17.79 -16.10 -23.99
N ALA A 305 19.05 -16.59 -23.86
CA ALA A 305 19.71 -17.35 -24.92
C ALA A 305 18.90 -18.59 -25.33
N GLN A 306 18.32 -19.32 -24.40
CA GLN A 306 17.43 -20.46 -24.69
C GLN A 306 16.18 -20.06 -25.46
N LEU A 307 15.60 -18.89 -25.19
CA LEU A 307 14.46 -18.34 -25.96
C LEU A 307 14.88 -17.96 -27.38
N GLU A 308 16.10 -17.42 -27.57
CA GLU A 308 16.65 -17.13 -28.88
C GLU A 308 16.91 -18.41 -29.70
N TRP A 309 17.35 -19.51 -29.08
CA TRP A 309 17.55 -20.78 -29.74
C TRP A 309 16.29 -21.36 -30.38
N ILE A 310 15.09 -20.96 -29.93
CA ILE A 310 13.81 -21.37 -30.49
C ILE A 310 13.12 -20.25 -31.30
N ASN A 311 13.88 -19.22 -31.70
CA ASN A 311 13.35 -18.05 -32.40
C ASN A 311 12.12 -17.40 -31.73
N TRP A 312 12.13 -17.31 -30.39
CA TRP A 312 11.02 -16.70 -29.65
C TRP A 312 10.85 -15.23 -30.05
N PRO A 313 9.62 -14.74 -30.31
CA PRO A 313 9.42 -13.36 -30.75
C PRO A 313 9.94 -12.33 -29.79
N ARG A 314 10.63 -11.29 -30.27
CA ARG A 314 11.29 -10.26 -29.43
C ARG A 314 10.35 -9.59 -28.40
N VAL A 315 9.10 -9.33 -28.77
CA VAL A 315 8.08 -8.80 -27.85
C VAL A 315 7.82 -9.76 -26.68
N ASN A 316 7.88 -11.06 -26.94
CA ASN A 316 7.67 -12.07 -25.91
C ASN A 316 8.92 -12.31 -25.06
N LEU A 317 10.14 -12.04 -25.58
CA LEU A 317 11.37 -12.02 -24.79
C LEU A 317 11.28 -10.95 -23.67
N GLN A 318 10.81 -9.75 -24.01
CA GLN A 318 10.61 -8.70 -23.00
C GLN A 318 9.61 -9.12 -21.90
N LYS A 319 8.51 -9.77 -22.31
CA LYS A 319 7.53 -10.30 -21.33
C LYS A 319 8.13 -11.40 -20.44
N ALA A 320 8.96 -12.28 -21.02
CA ALA A 320 9.64 -13.33 -20.27
C ALA A 320 10.59 -12.76 -19.21
N VAL A 321 11.34 -11.70 -19.56
CA VAL A 321 12.21 -10.97 -18.61
C VAL A 321 11.38 -10.33 -17.48
N ILE A 322 10.23 -9.73 -17.80
CA ILE A 322 9.34 -9.16 -16.77
C ILE A 322 8.79 -10.25 -15.85
N ASP A 323 8.32 -11.38 -16.41
CA ASP A 323 7.79 -12.49 -15.60
C ASP A 323 8.90 -13.12 -14.73
N TYR A 324 10.13 -13.28 -15.27
CA TYR A 324 11.31 -13.70 -14.51
C TYR A 324 11.58 -12.77 -13.31
N PHE A 325 11.74 -11.46 -13.57
CA PHE A 325 12.03 -10.47 -12.54
C PHE A 325 10.96 -10.45 -11.44
N ARG A 326 9.69 -10.48 -11.84
CA ARG A 326 8.56 -10.47 -10.90
C ARG A 326 8.55 -11.73 -10.03
N ALA A 327 8.75 -12.90 -10.61
CA ALA A 327 8.77 -14.16 -9.88
C ALA A 327 9.95 -14.23 -8.92
N TYR A 328 11.13 -13.81 -9.36
CA TYR A 328 12.33 -13.73 -8.54
C TYR A 328 12.14 -12.77 -7.35
N THR A 329 11.68 -11.55 -7.61
CA THR A 329 11.44 -10.54 -6.58
C THR A 329 10.34 -10.99 -5.60
N GLN A 330 9.27 -11.61 -6.13
CA GLN A 330 8.18 -12.16 -5.33
C GLN A 330 8.68 -13.27 -4.39
N THR A 331 9.48 -14.19 -4.90
CA THR A 331 10.11 -15.26 -4.11
C THR A 331 10.98 -14.68 -3.00
N ALA A 332 11.85 -13.72 -3.33
CA ALA A 332 12.73 -13.07 -2.36
C ALA A 332 11.94 -12.38 -1.23
N ARG A 333 10.86 -11.68 -1.58
CA ARG A 333 9.98 -11.03 -0.58
C ARG A 333 9.26 -12.06 0.30
N TRP A 334 8.71 -13.13 -0.26
CA TRP A 334 8.05 -14.16 0.55
C TRP A 334 9.01 -14.83 1.53
N VAL A 335 10.24 -15.11 1.11
CA VAL A 335 11.26 -15.70 2.00
C VAL A 335 11.69 -14.70 3.09
N SER A 336 11.82 -13.41 2.76
CA SER A 336 12.21 -12.39 3.75
C SER A 336 11.11 -12.10 4.78
N GLU A 337 9.85 -12.34 4.44
CA GLU A 337 8.69 -12.16 5.31
C GLU A 337 8.23 -13.49 5.96
N ASP A 338 9.02 -14.56 5.86
CA ASP A 338 8.72 -15.90 6.39
C ASP A 338 7.35 -16.47 5.92
N LEU A 339 6.86 -16.04 4.75
CA LEU A 339 5.58 -16.48 4.17
C LEU A 339 5.66 -17.85 3.51
N ILE A 340 6.85 -18.27 3.07
CA ILE A 340 7.10 -19.55 2.41
C ILE A 340 8.44 -20.14 2.82
N GLY A 341 8.47 -21.45 3.06
CA GLY A 341 9.70 -22.19 3.34
C GLY A 341 10.45 -22.58 2.05
N LEU A 342 11.78 -22.69 2.14
CA LEU A 342 12.61 -23.15 1.01
C LEU A 342 12.23 -24.53 0.51
N ASP A 343 11.82 -25.45 1.39
CA ASP A 343 11.36 -26.80 1.02
C ASP A 343 10.04 -26.78 0.22
N GLU A 344 9.16 -25.80 0.49
CA GLU A 344 7.92 -25.60 -0.26
C GLU A 344 8.22 -25.06 -1.67
N LEU A 345 9.13 -24.10 -1.77
CA LEU A 345 9.60 -23.56 -3.06
C LEU A 345 10.27 -24.64 -3.90
N GLN A 346 11.16 -25.45 -3.28
CA GLN A 346 11.86 -26.52 -3.98
C GLN A 346 10.89 -27.58 -4.53
N ARG A 347 9.88 -27.97 -3.75
CA ARG A 347 8.83 -28.89 -4.23
C ARG A 347 8.06 -28.33 -5.41
N PHE A 348 7.69 -27.05 -5.36
CA PHE A 348 7.02 -26.39 -6.46
C PHE A 348 7.89 -26.36 -7.73
N GLU A 349 9.19 -26.05 -7.61
CA GLU A 349 10.14 -26.08 -8.72
C GLU A 349 10.34 -27.49 -9.28
N ASP A 350 10.35 -28.50 -8.43
CA ASP A 350 10.45 -29.89 -8.85
C ASP A 350 9.20 -30.33 -9.62
N GLU A 351 8.00 -29.93 -9.19
CA GLU A 351 6.76 -30.19 -9.92
C GLU A 351 6.72 -29.51 -11.29
N LEU A 352 7.20 -28.27 -11.39
CA LEU A 352 7.33 -27.56 -12.68
C LEU A 352 8.32 -28.26 -13.62
N ALA A 353 9.42 -28.78 -13.08
CA ALA A 353 10.42 -29.52 -13.84
C ALA A 353 9.91 -30.88 -14.30
N ASP A 354 9.14 -31.60 -13.47
CA ASP A 354 8.50 -32.87 -13.82
C ASP A 354 7.43 -32.70 -14.90
N GLU A 355 6.64 -31.62 -14.83
CA GLU A 355 5.69 -31.27 -15.90
C GLU A 355 6.43 -30.99 -17.23
N TRP A 356 7.52 -30.20 -17.19
CA TRP A 356 8.34 -29.91 -18.33
C TRP A 356 9.01 -31.18 -18.92
N GLU A 357 9.57 -32.07 -18.08
CA GLU A 357 10.28 -33.29 -18.52
C GLU A 357 9.35 -34.18 -19.36
N ARG A 358 8.11 -34.37 -18.92
CA ARG A 358 7.11 -35.15 -19.66
C ARG A 358 6.79 -34.55 -21.02
N GLU A 359 6.51 -33.26 -21.08
CA GLU A 359 6.16 -32.57 -22.33
C GLU A 359 7.36 -32.47 -23.27
N PHE A 360 8.57 -32.33 -22.71
CA PHE A 360 9.82 -32.31 -23.47
C PHE A 360 10.11 -33.68 -24.08
N GLU A 361 9.90 -34.78 -23.38
CA GLU A 361 10.03 -36.12 -23.89
C GLU A 361 9.04 -36.38 -25.05
N PHE A 362 7.78 -35.98 -24.89
CA PHE A 362 6.80 -36.08 -25.97
C PHE A 362 7.22 -35.26 -27.21
N MET A 363 7.70 -34.04 -27.02
CA MET A 363 8.23 -33.21 -28.11
C MET A 363 9.37 -33.92 -28.86
N CYS A 364 10.32 -34.52 -28.11
CA CYS A 364 11.44 -35.24 -28.72
C CYS A 364 11.00 -36.50 -29.50
N ILE A 365 10.01 -37.24 -29.00
CA ILE A 365 9.43 -38.39 -29.66
C ILE A 365 8.75 -37.96 -30.99
N ASP A 366 7.96 -36.89 -30.94
CA ASP A 366 7.25 -36.36 -32.10
C ASP A 366 8.21 -35.85 -33.22
N LEU A 367 9.36 -35.26 -32.83
CA LEU A 367 10.38 -34.77 -33.75
C LEU A 367 11.09 -35.87 -34.51
N GLY A 368 11.33 -37.03 -33.87
CA GLY A 368 12.13 -38.11 -34.44
C GLY A 368 13.63 -37.78 -34.58
N GLU A 369 14.43 -38.78 -35.02
CA GLU A 369 15.91 -38.70 -34.99
C GLU A 369 16.50 -37.74 -36.02
N ASN A 370 15.80 -37.45 -37.16
CA ASN A 370 16.33 -36.68 -38.29
C ASN A 370 15.68 -35.29 -38.43
N ALA A 371 15.09 -34.74 -37.40
CA ALA A 371 14.47 -33.42 -37.41
C ALA A 371 15.48 -32.30 -37.73
N SER A 372 15.10 -31.40 -38.65
CA SER A 372 15.90 -30.22 -38.94
C SER A 372 15.96 -29.27 -37.71
N ASP A 373 16.97 -28.37 -37.68
CA ASP A 373 17.05 -27.36 -36.62
C ASP A 373 15.81 -26.45 -36.61
N GLU A 374 15.25 -26.12 -37.79
CA GLU A 374 14.02 -25.36 -37.92
C GLU A 374 12.81 -26.08 -37.29
N ASP A 375 12.69 -27.40 -37.47
CA ASP A 375 11.62 -28.20 -36.86
C ASP A 375 11.78 -28.25 -35.35
N LYS A 376 13.03 -28.39 -34.84
CA LYS A 376 13.35 -28.35 -33.41
C LYS A 376 13.02 -26.99 -32.79
N GLN A 377 13.29 -25.87 -33.47
CA GLN A 377 12.93 -24.52 -33.05
C GLN A 377 11.40 -24.35 -32.96
N LYS A 378 10.65 -24.80 -33.97
CA LYS A 378 9.18 -24.73 -33.97
C LYS A 378 8.58 -25.58 -32.84
N ALA A 379 9.08 -26.78 -32.66
CA ALA A 379 8.63 -27.67 -31.61
C ALA A 379 8.92 -27.09 -30.23
N GLY A 380 10.11 -26.54 -30.00
CA GLY A 380 10.48 -25.86 -28.78
C GLY A 380 9.61 -24.61 -28.47
N SER A 381 9.31 -23.82 -29.49
CA SER A 381 8.36 -22.71 -29.38
C SER A 381 6.96 -23.16 -28.98
N LYS A 382 6.50 -24.30 -29.52
CA LYS A 382 5.20 -24.90 -29.18
C LYS A 382 5.19 -25.40 -27.75
N LEU A 383 6.23 -26.15 -27.35
CA LEU A 383 6.42 -26.62 -25.96
C LEU A 383 6.38 -25.48 -24.95
N LEU A 384 7.18 -24.44 -25.20
CA LEU A 384 7.22 -23.27 -24.29
C LEU A 384 5.84 -22.63 -24.17
N ARG A 385 5.13 -22.39 -25.30
CA ARG A 385 3.78 -21.82 -25.27
C ARG A 385 2.84 -22.66 -24.42
N GLN A 386 2.83 -23.98 -24.58
CA GLN A 386 1.99 -24.90 -23.85
C GLN A 386 2.26 -24.81 -22.34
N LEU A 387 3.54 -24.78 -21.93
CA LEU A 387 3.93 -24.69 -20.53
C LEU A 387 3.66 -23.33 -19.91
N LEU A 388 3.79 -22.23 -20.68
CA LEU A 388 3.46 -20.88 -20.18
C LEU A 388 1.95 -20.67 -19.96
N ASP A 389 1.12 -21.41 -20.70
CA ASP A 389 -0.35 -21.40 -20.55
C ASP A 389 -0.84 -22.43 -19.51
N ALA A 390 0.03 -23.32 -19.04
CA ALA A 390 -0.33 -24.34 -18.05
C ALA A 390 -0.53 -23.74 -16.65
N THR A 391 -1.62 -24.13 -16.01
CA THR A 391 -2.02 -23.67 -14.66
C THR A 391 -2.19 -24.84 -13.67
N SER A 392 -1.78 -26.05 -14.07
CA SER A 392 -1.90 -27.30 -13.30
C SER A 392 -1.05 -27.28 -12.05
N VAL A 393 0.17 -26.73 -12.13
CA VAL A 393 1.12 -26.63 -11.03
C VAL A 393 1.05 -25.25 -10.41
N ARG A 394 0.76 -25.18 -9.12
CA ARG A 394 0.64 -23.94 -8.35
C ARG A 394 1.45 -24.04 -7.06
N VAL A 395 2.08 -22.94 -6.65
CA VAL A 395 2.85 -22.89 -5.39
C VAL A 395 1.95 -23.12 -4.18
N ARG A 396 0.73 -22.60 -4.21
CA ARG A 396 -0.37 -22.93 -3.28
C ARG A 396 -1.69 -22.99 -4.04
N ALA A 397 -2.63 -23.75 -3.54
CA ALA A 397 -3.87 -24.09 -4.26
C ALA A 397 -4.68 -22.88 -4.75
N ARG A 398 -4.70 -21.78 -3.98
CA ARG A 398 -5.42 -20.53 -4.28
C ARG A 398 -4.51 -19.39 -4.74
N TYR A 399 -3.23 -19.66 -5.04
CA TYR A 399 -2.35 -18.68 -5.67
C TYR A 399 -2.37 -18.88 -7.19
N ASP A 400 -3.03 -17.99 -7.90
CA ASP A 400 -3.35 -18.11 -9.33
C ASP A 400 -2.70 -17.03 -10.21
N GLU A 401 -1.71 -16.29 -9.67
CA GLU A 401 -0.96 -15.29 -10.40
C GLU A 401 -0.08 -15.91 -11.48
N ALA A 402 -0.54 -15.85 -12.73
CA ALA A 402 0.07 -16.53 -13.88
C ALA A 402 1.53 -16.13 -14.11
N PHE A 403 1.94 -14.88 -13.78
CA PHE A 403 3.32 -14.43 -13.95
C PHE A 403 4.30 -15.28 -13.14
N PHE A 404 3.87 -15.77 -11.96
CA PHE A 404 4.75 -16.49 -11.04
C PHE A 404 5.18 -17.84 -11.64
N GLY A 405 4.23 -18.65 -12.08
CA GLY A 405 4.53 -19.92 -12.72
C GLY A 405 5.34 -19.77 -14.03
N ARG A 406 5.04 -18.72 -14.83
CA ARG A 406 5.83 -18.41 -16.03
C ARG A 406 7.26 -17.98 -15.69
N GLY A 407 7.41 -17.06 -14.74
CA GLY A 407 8.72 -16.57 -14.34
C GLY A 407 9.58 -17.65 -13.70
N LYS A 408 9.00 -18.50 -12.84
CA LYS A 408 9.72 -19.64 -12.23
C LYS A 408 10.22 -20.65 -13.27
N ARG A 409 9.47 -20.91 -14.34
CA ARG A 409 9.96 -21.74 -15.46
C ARG A 409 11.18 -21.10 -16.14
N HIS A 410 11.20 -19.78 -16.31
CA HIS A 410 12.36 -19.06 -16.81
C HIS A 410 13.54 -19.08 -15.83
N GLU A 411 13.30 -18.97 -14.52
CA GLU A 411 14.35 -19.12 -13.49
C GLU A 411 14.98 -20.52 -13.53
N ILE A 412 14.16 -21.58 -13.62
CA ILE A 412 14.66 -22.96 -13.72
C ILE A 412 15.43 -23.17 -15.04
N ALA A 413 14.97 -22.58 -16.14
CA ALA A 413 15.69 -22.61 -17.40
C ALA A 413 17.02 -21.87 -17.33
N ASP A 414 17.11 -20.78 -16.57
CA ASP A 414 18.35 -20.02 -16.37
C ASP A 414 19.42 -20.83 -15.61
N THR A 415 19.01 -21.77 -14.77
CA THR A 415 19.94 -22.71 -14.13
C THR A 415 20.41 -23.84 -15.08
N GLY A 416 19.84 -23.96 -16.27
CA GLY A 416 20.09 -25.05 -17.20
C GLY A 416 19.40 -26.38 -16.86
N ARG A 417 18.55 -26.40 -15.84
CA ARG A 417 17.79 -27.57 -15.41
C ARG A 417 16.61 -27.87 -16.37
N MET A 418 16.12 -26.87 -17.07
CA MET A 418 15.10 -26.96 -18.11
C MET A 418 15.60 -26.30 -19.40
N GLY A 419 15.04 -26.71 -20.53
CA GLY A 419 15.36 -26.09 -21.82
C GLY A 419 14.25 -26.26 -22.85
N TRP A 420 14.25 -25.38 -23.85
CA TRP A 420 13.17 -25.32 -24.82
C TRP A 420 13.51 -25.98 -26.15
N HIS A 421 14.79 -25.98 -26.54
CA HIS A 421 15.27 -26.59 -27.79
C HIS A 421 15.58 -28.07 -27.59
N ALA A 422 15.24 -28.94 -28.53
CA ALA A 422 15.50 -30.37 -28.40
C ALA A 422 16.98 -30.72 -28.09
N ASP A 423 17.92 -29.90 -28.61
CA ASP A 423 19.36 -30.06 -28.36
C ASP A 423 19.87 -29.12 -27.24
N PHE A 424 19.01 -28.65 -26.31
CA PHE A 424 19.44 -27.62 -25.36
C PHE A 424 20.65 -28.03 -24.52
N GLU A 425 20.73 -29.29 -24.08
CA GLU A 425 21.91 -29.78 -23.32
C GLU A 425 23.21 -29.68 -24.10
N ALA A 426 23.18 -30.01 -25.42
CA ALA A 426 24.35 -29.91 -26.26
C ALA A 426 24.76 -28.46 -26.49
N ARG A 427 23.77 -27.55 -26.64
CA ARG A 427 24.00 -26.10 -26.76
C ARG A 427 24.56 -25.51 -25.45
N LEU A 428 24.08 -25.94 -24.29
CA LEU A 428 24.62 -25.55 -22.98
C LEU A 428 26.09 -25.97 -22.83
N LYS A 429 26.43 -27.20 -23.19
CA LYS A 429 27.82 -27.67 -23.18
C LYS A 429 28.71 -26.83 -24.09
N GLY A 430 28.18 -26.40 -25.25
CA GLY A 430 28.89 -25.51 -26.17
C GLY A 430 29.21 -24.14 -25.60
N LEU A 431 28.35 -23.58 -24.72
CA LEU A 431 28.62 -22.30 -24.04
C LEU A 431 29.70 -22.39 -22.94
N LEU A 432 29.92 -23.58 -22.38
CA LEU A 432 30.87 -23.82 -21.30
C LEU A 432 32.29 -24.17 -21.81
N LEU A 433 32.43 -24.46 -23.09
CA LEU A 433 33.76 -24.73 -23.69
C LEU A 433 34.39 -23.40 -24.08
N PRO A 434 35.65 -23.12 -23.65
CA PRO A 434 36.38 -21.94 -24.10
C PRO A 434 36.58 -22.01 -25.62
N ALA A 435 36.36 -20.89 -26.31
CA ALA A 435 36.56 -20.74 -27.75
C ALA A 435 38.05 -20.83 -28.10
#